data_445b0b96adcabb916acc94905a27b780
#
_entry.id   445b0b96adcabb916acc94905a27b780
#
_cell.length_a   1.000
_cell.length_b   1.000
_cell.length_c   1.000
_cell.angle_alpha   90.00
_cell.angle_beta   90.00
_cell.angle_gamma   90.00
#
_symmetry.space_group_name_H-M   'P 1'
#
loop_
_entity.id
_entity.type
_entity.pdbx_description
1 polymer ?
#
loop_
_entity_poly.entity_id
_entity_poly.type
_entity_poly.pdbx_seq_one_letter_code
_entity_poly.pdbx_strand_id
1 'polypeptide(L)'
;MKDFKDLCNDLKKHLINLGYTFNFYRGKNFIDFNLGNYELISIETMYENIWYRTYPNNEDKWECIYGATEEDFSYIKEFAVRLVKMYKNKQVVLAKKAIEKDFQ
;
A
#
# COMPACT_ATOMS: atom_id res chain seq x y z
N MET A 1 12.62 -7.39 -21.15
CA MET A 1 12.04 -7.85 -19.88
C MET A 1 12.59 -7.01 -18.73
N LYS A 2 11.71 -6.45 -17.90
CA LYS A 2 12.13 -5.66 -16.75
C LYS A 2 12.58 -6.57 -15.61
N ASP A 3 13.71 -6.23 -14.98
CA ASP A 3 14.13 -6.96 -13.80
C ASP A 3 13.31 -6.50 -12.56
N PHE A 4 13.50 -7.19 -11.44
CA PHE A 4 12.75 -6.90 -10.22
C PHE A 4 12.99 -5.46 -9.73
N LYS A 5 14.21 -4.97 -9.85
CA LYS A 5 14.56 -3.61 -9.45
C LYS A 5 13.78 -2.57 -10.27
N ASP A 6 13.69 -2.78 -11.57
CA ASP A 6 12.94 -1.87 -12.46
C ASP A 6 11.44 -1.89 -12.12
N LEU A 7 10.90 -3.08 -11.85
CA LEU A 7 9.50 -3.22 -11.43
C LEU A 7 9.22 -2.51 -10.11
N CYS A 8 10.15 -2.60 -9.15
CA CYS A 8 10.04 -1.88 -7.88
C CYS A 8 10.06 -0.36 -8.08
N ASN A 9 10.96 0.14 -8.93
CA ASN A 9 11.06 1.57 -9.20
C ASN A 9 9.80 2.10 -9.88
N ASP A 10 9.24 1.36 -10.84
CA ASP A 10 7.99 1.71 -11.49
C ASP A 10 6.82 1.75 -10.49
N LEU A 11 6.73 0.74 -9.65
CA LEU A 11 5.68 0.69 -8.61
C LEU A 11 5.82 1.85 -7.64
N LYS A 12 7.03 2.14 -7.19
CA LYS A 12 7.31 3.26 -6.29
C LYS A 12 6.82 4.58 -6.87
N LYS A 13 7.15 4.86 -8.15
CA LYS A 13 6.69 6.08 -8.82
C LYS A 13 5.17 6.16 -8.88
N HIS A 14 4.53 5.03 -9.22
CA HIS A 14 3.07 4.95 -9.30
C HIS A 14 2.43 5.22 -7.94
N LEU A 15 2.95 4.62 -6.88
CA LEU A 15 2.41 4.79 -5.52
C LEU A 15 2.61 6.21 -5.01
N ILE A 16 3.76 6.82 -5.25
CA ILE A 16 4.01 8.21 -4.86
C ILE A 16 3.01 9.13 -5.56
N ASN A 17 2.75 8.91 -6.85
CA ASN A 17 1.76 9.70 -7.59
C ASN A 17 0.34 9.55 -7.05
N LEU A 18 0.04 8.42 -6.41
CA LEU A 18 -1.25 8.18 -5.77
C LEU A 18 -1.35 8.78 -4.36
N GLY A 19 -0.25 9.31 -3.82
CA GLY A 19 -0.22 9.90 -2.49
C GLY A 19 0.36 9.03 -1.39
N TYR A 20 0.95 7.88 -1.74
CA TYR A 20 1.67 7.06 -0.76
C TYR A 20 2.99 7.71 -0.38
N THR A 21 3.36 7.55 0.88
CA THR A 21 4.73 7.81 1.34
C THR A 21 5.46 6.48 1.48
N PHE A 22 6.79 6.50 1.52
CA PHE A 22 7.55 5.26 1.66
C PHE A 22 8.69 5.43 2.67
N ASN A 23 9.05 4.29 3.29
CA ASN A 23 10.19 4.19 4.20
C ASN A 23 10.94 2.90 3.91
N PHE A 24 12.26 2.97 4.06
CA PHE A 24 13.09 1.77 4.08
C PHE A 24 13.09 1.17 5.49
N TYR A 25 13.05 -0.13 5.58
CA TYR A 25 13.01 -0.84 6.84
C TYR A 25 13.98 -2.02 6.81
N ARG A 26 14.57 -2.34 7.96
CA ARG A 26 15.56 -3.42 8.12
C ARG A 26 16.71 -3.33 7.11
N GLY A 27 17.45 -2.21 7.13
CA GLY A 27 18.63 -2.04 6.29
C GLY A 27 18.36 -2.03 4.79
N LYS A 28 17.20 -1.52 4.37
CA LYS A 28 16.75 -1.46 2.98
C LYS A 28 16.26 -2.80 2.40
N ASN A 29 16.11 -3.83 3.23
CA ASN A 29 15.55 -5.11 2.77
C ASN A 29 14.04 -5.03 2.53
N PHE A 30 13.38 -4.04 3.14
CA PHE A 30 11.95 -3.79 2.96
C PHE A 30 11.73 -2.35 2.54
N ILE A 31 10.81 -2.15 1.61
CA ILE A 31 10.32 -0.81 1.26
C ILE A 31 8.84 -0.80 1.63
N ASP A 32 8.48 0.01 2.63
CA ASP A 32 7.11 0.11 3.13
C ASP A 32 6.42 1.32 2.53
N PHE A 33 5.20 1.12 2.05
CA PHE A 33 4.37 2.18 1.48
C PHE A 33 3.16 2.43 2.35
N ASN A 34 2.92 3.69 2.70
CA ASN A 34 1.93 4.10 3.67
C ASN A 34 0.95 5.13 3.09
N LEU A 35 -0.31 5.06 3.54
CA LEU A 35 -1.28 6.14 3.40
C LEU A 35 -1.58 6.69 4.80
N GLY A 36 -1.17 7.94 5.06
CA GLY A 36 -1.24 8.50 6.39
C GLY A 36 -0.40 7.65 7.35
N ASN A 37 -1.02 7.14 8.40
CA ASN A 37 -0.36 6.29 9.40
C ASN A 37 -0.51 4.79 9.10
N TYR A 38 -1.13 4.43 7.98
CA TYR A 38 -1.40 3.04 7.66
C TYR A 38 -0.37 2.50 6.68
N GLU A 39 0.40 1.50 7.12
CA GLU A 39 1.29 0.73 6.26
C GLU A 39 0.45 -0.28 5.48
N LEU A 40 0.45 -0.20 4.16
CA LEU A 40 -0.45 -0.99 3.33
C LEU A 40 0.24 -1.94 2.37
N ILE A 41 1.43 -1.61 1.90
CA ILE A 41 2.20 -2.42 0.95
C ILE A 41 3.64 -2.43 1.41
N SER A 42 4.28 -3.61 1.37
CA SER A 42 5.70 -3.75 1.71
C SER A 42 6.38 -4.65 0.68
N ILE A 43 7.48 -4.21 0.12
CA ILE A 43 8.28 -4.99 -0.81
C ILE A 43 9.49 -5.54 -0.06
N GLU A 44 9.61 -6.86 -0.04
CA GLU A 44 10.76 -7.56 0.50
C GLU A 44 11.75 -7.80 -0.64
N THR A 45 12.75 -6.94 -0.74
CA THR A 45 13.63 -6.87 -1.91
C THR A 45 14.54 -8.10 -2.06
N MET A 46 14.99 -8.67 -0.93
CA MET A 46 15.90 -9.82 -0.95
C MET A 46 15.27 -11.09 -1.53
N TYR A 47 14.01 -11.32 -1.23
CA TYR A 47 13.27 -12.52 -1.66
C TYR A 47 12.28 -12.27 -2.79
N GLU A 48 12.23 -11.03 -3.28
CA GLU A 48 11.33 -10.60 -4.35
C GLU A 48 9.86 -10.86 -4.04
N ASN A 49 9.47 -10.59 -2.80
CA ASN A 49 8.10 -10.77 -2.33
C ASN A 49 7.39 -9.43 -2.18
N ILE A 50 6.07 -9.43 -2.38
CA ILE A 50 5.23 -8.27 -2.11
C ILE A 50 4.23 -8.64 -1.03
N TRP A 51 4.25 -7.89 0.08
CA TRP A 51 3.28 -8.00 1.15
C TRP A 51 2.26 -6.89 1.00
N TYR A 52 0.99 -7.19 1.17
CA TYR A 52 -0.05 -6.16 1.11
C TYR A 52 -1.15 -6.45 2.12
N ARG A 53 -1.77 -5.38 2.60
CA ARG A 53 -2.83 -5.45 3.60
C ARG A 53 -4.18 -5.33 2.92
N THR A 54 -5.12 -6.21 3.26
CA THR A 54 -6.50 -6.15 2.75
C THR A 54 -7.33 -5.17 3.60
N TYR A 55 -7.14 -3.89 3.35
CA TYR A 55 -7.83 -2.81 4.02
C TYR A 55 -9.15 -2.51 3.31
N PRO A 56 -10.25 -2.11 4.04
CA PRO A 56 -10.39 -1.91 5.49
C PRO A 56 -10.89 -3.14 6.25
N ASN A 57 -11.14 -4.26 5.57
CA ASN A 57 -11.90 -5.38 6.13
C ASN A 57 -11.11 -6.22 7.13
N ASN A 58 -9.79 -6.15 7.10
CA ASN A 58 -8.91 -6.93 7.96
C ASN A 58 -7.66 -6.14 8.26
N GLU A 59 -7.72 -5.29 9.29
CA GLU A 59 -6.64 -4.35 9.61
C GLU A 59 -5.32 -5.04 9.91
N ASP A 60 -5.37 -6.24 10.48
CA ASP A 60 -4.17 -6.96 10.91
C ASP A 60 -3.76 -8.10 9.98
N LYS A 61 -4.47 -8.27 8.85
CA LYS A 61 -4.18 -9.37 7.93
C LYS A 61 -3.34 -8.92 6.75
N TRP A 62 -2.17 -9.53 6.63
CA TRP A 62 -1.28 -9.34 5.49
C TRP A 62 -1.34 -10.55 4.58
N GLU A 63 -1.32 -10.32 3.28
CA GLU A 63 -1.15 -11.35 2.28
C GLU A 63 0.19 -11.15 1.58
N CYS A 64 0.80 -12.23 1.10
CA CYS A 64 2.10 -12.19 0.47
C CYS A 64 2.07 -12.83 -0.91
N ILE A 65 2.65 -12.14 -1.89
CA ILE A 65 2.93 -12.70 -3.19
C ILE A 65 4.41 -13.06 -3.20
N TYR A 66 4.72 -14.36 -3.28
CA TYR A 66 6.09 -14.85 -3.29
C TYR A 66 6.63 -14.86 -4.71
N GLY A 67 7.87 -14.41 -4.90
CA GLY A 67 8.49 -14.35 -6.21
C GLY A 67 7.69 -13.55 -7.20
N ALA A 68 7.41 -12.30 -6.88
CA ALA A 68 6.50 -11.45 -7.63
C ALA A 68 6.93 -11.24 -9.08
N THR A 69 6.01 -11.45 -10.02
CA THR A 69 6.20 -11.26 -11.45
C THR A 69 5.71 -9.88 -11.91
N GLU A 70 5.94 -9.55 -13.17
CA GLU A 70 5.44 -8.30 -13.75
C GLU A 70 3.90 -8.21 -13.65
N GLU A 71 3.20 -9.33 -13.84
CA GLU A 71 1.74 -9.37 -13.66
C GLU A 71 1.32 -9.05 -12.23
N ASP A 72 2.08 -9.55 -11.26
CA ASP A 72 1.82 -9.28 -9.85
C ASP A 72 1.99 -7.81 -9.53
N PHE A 73 3.01 -7.16 -10.09
CA PHE A 73 3.19 -5.71 -9.95
C PHE A 73 2.03 -4.93 -10.54
N SER A 74 1.52 -5.35 -11.70
CA SER A 74 0.34 -4.73 -12.32
C SER A 74 -0.90 -4.87 -11.43
N TYR A 75 -1.09 -6.04 -10.84
CA TYR A 75 -2.17 -6.29 -9.88
C TYR A 75 -2.07 -5.35 -8.67
N ILE A 76 -0.88 -5.22 -8.10
CA ILE A 76 -0.64 -4.35 -6.94
C ILE A 76 -0.89 -2.88 -7.29
N LYS A 77 -0.51 -2.43 -8.49
CA LYS A 77 -0.81 -1.06 -8.94
C LYS A 77 -2.31 -0.78 -8.95
N GLU A 78 -3.11 -1.69 -9.49
CA GLU A 78 -4.57 -1.56 -9.52
C GLU A 78 -5.15 -1.62 -8.10
N PHE A 79 -4.66 -2.53 -7.29
CA PHE A 79 -5.08 -2.69 -5.90
C PHE A 79 -4.77 -1.42 -5.10
N ALA A 80 -3.61 -0.80 -5.32
CA ALA A 80 -3.21 0.44 -4.65
C ALA A 80 -4.18 1.59 -4.93
N VAL A 81 -4.73 1.69 -6.14
CA VAL A 81 -5.75 2.68 -6.48
C VAL A 81 -7.02 2.45 -5.65
N ARG A 82 -7.45 1.19 -5.53
CA ARG A 82 -8.61 0.84 -4.70
C ARG A 82 -8.39 1.16 -3.23
N LEU A 83 -7.20 0.91 -2.71
CA LEU A 83 -6.86 1.24 -1.32
C LEU A 83 -6.95 2.75 -1.04
N VAL A 84 -6.52 3.59 -2.00
CA VAL A 84 -6.64 5.05 -1.86
C VAL A 84 -8.10 5.45 -1.72
N LYS A 85 -8.98 4.91 -2.56
CA LYS A 85 -10.42 5.20 -2.50
C LYS A 85 -11.02 4.76 -1.17
N MET A 86 -10.67 3.57 -0.70
CA MET A 86 -11.15 3.04 0.59
C MET A 86 -10.66 3.89 1.75
N TYR A 87 -9.41 4.32 1.74
CA TYR A 87 -8.83 5.19 2.76
C TYR A 87 -9.56 6.54 2.80
N LYS A 88 -9.78 7.17 1.65
CA LYS A 88 -10.49 8.45 1.58
C LYS A 88 -11.92 8.33 2.08
N ASN A 89 -12.63 7.26 1.72
CA ASN A 89 -13.98 7.00 2.19
C ASN A 89 -14.03 6.83 3.71
N LYS A 90 -13.06 6.12 4.30
CA LYS A 90 -12.98 5.95 5.74
C LYS A 90 -12.74 7.29 6.44
N GLN A 91 -11.88 8.16 5.89
CA GLN A 91 -11.63 9.48 6.45
C GLN A 91 -12.88 10.35 6.43
N VAL A 92 -13.66 10.32 5.35
CA VAL A 92 -14.92 11.05 5.24
C VAL A 92 -15.93 10.57 6.28
N VAL A 93 -16.08 9.26 6.46
CA VAL A 93 -16.98 8.69 7.46
C VAL A 93 -16.57 9.11 8.87
N LEU A 94 -15.28 9.08 9.19
CA LEU A 94 -14.78 9.51 10.50
C LEU A 94 -15.04 11.00 10.75
N ALA A 95 -14.84 11.84 9.73
CA ALA A 95 -15.10 13.27 9.81
C ALA A 95 -16.60 13.54 10.07
N LYS A 96 -17.50 12.83 9.37
CA LYS A 96 -18.94 12.94 9.58
C LYS A 96 -19.35 12.54 10.99
N LYS A 97 -18.80 11.46 11.53
CA LYS A 97 -19.06 11.00 12.89
C LYS A 97 -18.60 12.02 13.92
N ALA A 98 -17.44 12.64 13.71
CA ALA A 98 -16.93 13.67 14.58
C ALA A 98 -17.86 14.90 14.62
N ILE A 99 -18.35 15.35 13.44
CA ILE A 99 -19.30 16.46 13.32
C ILE A 99 -20.61 16.13 14.03
N GLU A 100 -21.19 14.94 13.80
CA GLU A 100 -22.41 14.50 14.46
C GLU A 100 -22.27 14.51 15.99
N LYS A 101 -21.11 14.09 16.49
CA LYS A 101 -20.81 14.03 17.91
C LYS A 101 -20.77 15.42 18.53
N ASP A 102 -20.27 16.42 17.80
CA ASP A 102 -20.19 17.81 18.28
C ASP A 102 -21.57 18.47 18.38
N PHE A 103 -22.57 17.98 17.66
CA PHE A 103 -23.93 18.50 17.67
C PHE A 103 -24.87 17.76 18.63
N GLN A 104 -24.38 16.80 19.36
CA GLN A 104 -25.10 16.09 20.39
C GLN A 104 -24.72 16.63 21.77
#